data_f354e919b38f43170b535333a0e170fc
#
_entry.id   f354e919b38f43170b535333a0e170fc
#
_cell.length_a   1.000
_cell.length_b   1.000
_cell.length_c   1.000
_cell.angle_alpha   90.00
_cell.angle_beta   90.00
_cell.angle_gamma   90.00
#
_symmetry.space_group_name_H-M   'P 1'
#
loop_
_entity.id
_entity.type
_entity.pdbx_description
1 polymer ?
#
loop_
_entity_poly.entity_id
_entity_poly.type
_entity_poly.pdbx_seq_one_letter_code
_entity_poly.pdbx_strand_id
1 'polypeptide(L)'
;ERLDIALVQTRTPATADAGLAHVEPLIRQAAADGAQLILTPEGTNFLEQRRGLRDAALSAEEADVAVRGLRALAAELGVWLLIGSAIVRSDAPGDARAANRSLLIDPTGAITARYDKLHVFDVDLANGETYRESASVRPGEAARLADTPWGGLGLTICYDVRFPHLHRQLAQAGAAMIAVPAAFTRPTGEAHWETLLRARAIETGAFVLAPAQGGTHEDGRQTWGRSLIIGPWGEVIARADHDEPGVLHASLDLSAVERARASIPALRHDREFDPPQ
;
A
#
# COMPACT_ATOMS: atom_id res chain seq x y z
N GLU A 1 -14.38 -8.09 17.67
CA GLU A 1 -13.95 -6.69 17.58
C GLU A 1 -14.13 -6.20 16.14
N ARG A 2 -14.60 -4.96 15.97
CA ARG A 2 -14.85 -4.36 14.65
C ARG A 2 -13.88 -3.21 14.41
N LEU A 3 -13.48 -3.04 13.16
CA LEU A 3 -12.66 -1.95 12.67
C LEU A 3 -13.35 -1.32 11.45
N ASP A 4 -13.66 -0.02 11.54
CA ASP A 4 -14.15 0.74 10.40
C ASP A 4 -12.95 1.34 9.66
N ILE A 5 -12.78 0.97 8.38
CA ILE A 5 -11.66 1.39 7.55
C ILE A 5 -12.10 2.09 6.28
N ALA A 6 -11.20 2.89 5.72
CA ALA A 6 -11.35 3.44 4.39
C ALA A 6 -10.07 3.27 3.56
N LEU A 7 -10.25 2.91 2.30
CA LEU A 7 -9.21 2.99 1.28
C LEU A 7 -9.47 4.21 0.42
N VAL A 8 -8.46 5.03 0.23
CA VAL A 8 -8.51 6.19 -0.66
C VAL A 8 -7.96 5.77 -2.02
N GLN A 9 -8.74 5.92 -3.08
CA GLN A 9 -8.28 5.79 -4.47
C GLN A 9 -7.95 7.16 -5.01
N THR A 10 -6.76 7.33 -5.60
CA THR A 10 -6.26 8.63 -6.05
C THR A 10 -5.83 8.59 -7.51
N ARG A 11 -5.73 9.79 -8.09
CA ARG A 11 -4.97 10.09 -9.31
C ARG A 11 -3.97 11.17 -8.95
N THR A 12 -2.93 10.72 -8.22
CA THR A 12 -1.97 11.64 -7.61
C THR A 12 -1.25 12.49 -8.67
N PRO A 13 -1.20 13.82 -8.49
CA PRO A 13 -0.47 14.74 -9.36
C PRO A 13 1.06 14.57 -9.28
N ALA A 14 1.78 15.36 -10.10
CA ALA A 14 3.23 15.24 -10.26
C ALA A 14 4.07 15.95 -9.17
N THR A 15 3.46 16.71 -8.25
CA THR A 15 4.17 17.43 -7.17
C THR A 15 3.57 17.16 -5.81
N ALA A 16 4.38 17.25 -4.75
CA ALA A 16 3.94 16.95 -3.38
C ALA A 16 2.87 17.91 -2.85
N ASP A 17 2.95 19.20 -3.21
CA ASP A 17 1.90 20.19 -2.84
C ASP A 17 0.56 19.84 -3.49
N ALA A 18 0.57 19.52 -4.78
CA ALA A 18 -0.63 19.12 -5.49
C ALA A 18 -1.14 17.75 -5.02
N GLY A 19 -0.24 16.82 -4.68
CA GLY A 19 -0.58 15.51 -4.12
C GLY A 19 -1.30 15.65 -2.78
N LEU A 20 -0.80 16.49 -1.88
CA LEU A 20 -1.47 16.80 -0.62
C LEU A 20 -2.86 17.41 -0.85
N ALA A 21 -2.94 18.44 -1.69
CA ALA A 21 -4.22 19.09 -2.01
C ALA A 21 -5.24 18.14 -2.63
N HIS A 22 -4.77 17.13 -3.37
CA HIS A 22 -5.62 16.12 -4.00
C HIS A 22 -6.15 15.09 -2.99
N VAL A 23 -5.30 14.60 -2.08
CA VAL A 23 -5.67 13.49 -1.18
C VAL A 23 -6.37 13.96 0.10
N GLU A 24 -6.06 15.16 0.60
CA GLU A 24 -6.60 15.70 1.85
C GLU A 24 -8.13 15.68 1.93
N PRO A 25 -8.89 16.19 0.93
CA PRO A 25 -10.35 16.16 1.01
C PRO A 25 -10.93 14.74 1.06
N LEU A 26 -10.29 13.77 0.41
CA LEU A 26 -10.71 12.37 0.45
C LEU A 26 -10.47 11.75 1.84
N ILE A 27 -9.34 12.06 2.48
CA ILE A 27 -9.05 11.60 3.85
C ILE A 27 -10.03 12.25 4.84
N ARG A 28 -10.35 13.53 4.68
CA ARG A 28 -11.34 14.22 5.52
C ARG A 28 -12.74 13.60 5.37
N GLN A 29 -13.13 13.25 4.15
CA GLN A 29 -14.37 12.52 3.91
C GLN A 29 -14.35 11.16 4.61
N ALA A 30 -13.28 10.36 4.42
CA ALA A 30 -13.15 9.05 5.05
C ALA A 30 -13.30 9.11 6.58
N ALA A 31 -12.65 10.08 7.22
CA ALA A 31 -12.75 10.29 8.66
C ALA A 31 -14.16 10.74 9.09
N ALA A 32 -14.78 11.66 8.33
CA ALA A 32 -16.15 12.12 8.60
C ALA A 32 -17.19 10.99 8.50
N ASP A 33 -16.93 10.01 7.61
CA ASP A 33 -17.76 8.81 7.44
C ASP A 33 -17.44 7.71 8.48
N GLY A 34 -16.56 7.99 9.44
CA GLY A 34 -16.31 7.15 10.62
C GLY A 34 -15.12 6.19 10.51
N ALA A 35 -14.27 6.30 9.50
CA ALA A 35 -13.09 5.45 9.39
C ALA A 35 -12.09 5.73 10.53
N GLN A 36 -11.64 4.67 11.18
CA GLN A 36 -10.64 4.70 12.25
C GLN A 36 -9.21 4.48 11.71
N LEU A 37 -9.09 3.73 10.63
CA LEU A 37 -7.86 3.49 9.88
C LEU A 37 -8.09 3.83 8.41
N ILE A 38 -7.28 4.72 7.86
CA ILE A 38 -7.36 5.18 6.47
C ILE A 38 -6.06 4.80 5.77
N LEU A 39 -6.16 4.21 4.57
CA LEU A 39 -5.00 3.83 3.78
C LEU A 39 -5.03 4.55 2.43
N THR A 40 -3.88 5.09 2.02
CA THR A 40 -3.68 5.74 0.73
C THR A 40 -2.78 4.90 -0.19
N PRO A 41 -2.77 5.14 -1.52
CA PRO A 41 -2.04 4.32 -2.49
C PRO A 41 -0.51 4.54 -2.52
N GLU A 42 0.18 3.74 -3.34
CA GLU A 42 1.57 3.96 -3.70
C GLU A 42 1.75 5.33 -4.38
N GLY A 43 2.75 6.11 -3.96
CA GLY A 43 3.01 7.43 -4.52
C GLY A 43 1.95 8.48 -4.15
N THR A 44 1.47 8.47 -2.91
CA THR A 44 0.47 9.44 -2.42
C THR A 44 0.97 10.88 -2.44
N ASN A 45 2.26 11.12 -2.17
CA ASN A 45 2.81 12.46 -2.17
C ASN A 45 2.96 13.03 -3.59
N PHE A 46 3.47 12.26 -4.53
CA PHE A 46 3.48 12.60 -5.96
C PHE A 46 3.67 11.35 -6.82
N LEU A 47 3.23 11.42 -8.07
CA LEU A 47 3.42 10.37 -9.05
C LEU A 47 3.98 10.96 -10.35
N GLU A 48 5.29 10.75 -10.60
CA GLU A 48 6.01 11.29 -11.75
C GLU A 48 7.17 10.37 -12.12
N GLN A 49 7.20 9.89 -13.37
CA GLN A 49 8.28 9.01 -13.83
C GLN A 49 9.32 9.74 -14.71
N ARG A 50 8.99 10.94 -15.23
CA ARG A 50 9.94 11.75 -16.00
C ARG A 50 11.05 12.23 -15.08
N ARG A 51 12.28 11.74 -15.31
CA ARG A 51 13.42 11.84 -14.40
C ARG A 51 13.65 13.26 -13.85
N GLY A 52 13.72 14.27 -14.71
CA GLY A 52 14.02 15.64 -14.27
C GLY A 52 12.94 16.24 -13.37
N LEU A 53 11.67 15.97 -13.64
CA LEU A 53 10.54 16.45 -12.83
C LEU A 53 10.44 15.69 -11.53
N ARG A 54 10.64 14.37 -11.56
CA ARG A 54 10.69 13.54 -10.36
C ARG A 54 11.81 13.95 -9.42
N ASP A 55 13.02 14.14 -9.94
CA ASP A 55 14.19 14.53 -9.14
C ASP A 55 14.01 15.92 -8.52
N ALA A 56 13.28 16.83 -9.21
CA ALA A 56 12.91 18.14 -8.67
C ALA A 56 11.82 18.07 -7.58
N ALA A 57 10.91 17.10 -7.66
CA ALA A 57 9.88 16.89 -6.64
C ALA A 57 10.40 16.13 -5.39
N LEU A 58 11.56 15.47 -5.49
CA LEU A 58 12.08 14.60 -4.45
C LEU A 58 12.70 15.39 -3.29
N SER A 59 12.19 15.18 -2.08
CA SER A 59 12.69 15.74 -0.83
C SER A 59 12.97 14.67 0.22
N ALA A 60 13.65 15.03 1.31
CA ALA A 60 13.78 14.17 2.49
C ALA A 60 12.39 13.97 3.14
N GLU A 61 12.20 12.86 3.85
CA GLU A 61 10.90 12.52 4.48
C GLU A 61 10.37 13.64 5.36
N GLU A 62 11.22 14.19 6.23
CA GLU A 62 10.87 15.26 7.16
C GLU A 62 10.63 16.63 6.50
N ALA A 63 11.14 16.81 5.27
CA ALA A 63 10.97 18.04 4.48
C ALA A 63 9.80 17.93 3.49
N ASP A 64 9.32 16.72 3.18
CA ASP A 64 8.22 16.51 2.24
C ASP A 64 6.92 17.16 2.73
N VAL A 65 6.36 18.06 1.93
CA VAL A 65 5.19 18.85 2.30
C VAL A 65 3.95 17.96 2.48
N ALA A 66 3.80 16.92 1.66
CA ALA A 66 2.67 16.02 1.76
C ALA A 66 2.79 15.12 3.01
N VAL A 67 3.97 14.58 3.31
CA VAL A 67 4.19 13.80 4.53
C VAL A 67 3.90 14.64 5.77
N ARG A 68 4.42 15.87 5.85
CA ARG A 68 4.14 16.78 6.98
C ARG A 68 2.66 17.12 7.10
N GLY A 69 2.02 17.47 5.98
CA GLY A 69 0.59 17.79 5.93
C GLY A 69 -0.28 16.61 6.37
N LEU A 70 0.01 15.41 5.89
CA LEU A 70 -0.73 14.20 6.23
C LEU A 70 -0.54 13.77 7.70
N ARG A 71 0.63 13.99 8.28
CA ARG A 71 0.84 13.80 9.73
C ARG A 71 0.00 14.77 10.56
N ALA A 72 -0.01 16.04 10.18
CA ALA A 72 -0.84 17.04 10.84
C ALA A 72 -2.33 16.72 10.70
N LEU A 73 -2.76 16.25 9.51
CA LEU A 73 -4.13 15.86 9.22
C LEU A 73 -4.56 14.65 10.07
N ALA A 74 -3.72 13.62 10.19
CA ALA A 74 -4.01 12.46 11.04
C ALA A 74 -4.23 12.87 12.51
N ALA A 75 -3.39 13.79 13.02
CA ALA A 75 -3.54 14.33 14.37
C ALA A 75 -4.81 15.18 14.52
N GLU A 76 -5.12 16.03 13.55
CA GLU A 76 -6.33 16.87 13.55
C GLU A 76 -7.60 16.01 13.57
N LEU A 77 -7.64 14.96 12.77
CA LEU A 77 -8.80 14.07 12.62
C LEU A 77 -8.87 12.96 13.68
N GLY A 78 -7.78 12.72 14.41
CA GLY A 78 -7.71 11.67 15.43
C GLY A 78 -7.78 10.26 14.85
N VAL A 79 -7.26 10.04 13.64
CA VAL A 79 -7.32 8.76 12.90
C VAL A 79 -5.93 8.14 12.72
N TRP A 80 -5.90 6.82 12.57
CA TRP A 80 -4.72 6.13 12.04
C TRP A 80 -4.67 6.31 10.52
N LEU A 81 -3.49 6.63 9.99
CA LEU A 81 -3.29 6.86 8.56
C LEU A 81 -2.07 6.09 8.06
N LEU A 82 -2.26 5.24 7.04
CA LEU A 82 -1.16 4.69 6.27
C LEU A 82 -0.95 5.51 4.99
N ILE A 83 0.16 6.24 4.90
CA ILE A 83 0.65 6.72 3.61
C ILE A 83 1.24 5.50 2.89
N GLY A 84 0.56 5.03 1.87
CA GLY A 84 0.79 3.71 1.29
C GLY A 84 1.73 3.61 0.12
N SER A 85 2.31 4.76 -0.45
CA SER A 85 3.62 5.24 -0.01
C SER A 85 3.84 6.73 -0.28
N ALA A 86 4.94 7.22 0.23
CA ALA A 86 5.59 8.45 -0.21
C ALA A 86 6.90 8.10 -0.92
N ILE A 87 7.19 8.81 -2.02
CA ILE A 87 8.48 8.77 -2.71
C ILE A 87 9.35 9.87 -2.09
N VAL A 88 10.34 9.47 -1.33
CA VAL A 88 11.21 10.39 -0.59
C VAL A 88 12.68 10.10 -0.88
N ARG A 89 13.57 11.04 -0.60
CA ARG A 89 15.00 10.82 -0.72
C ARG A 89 15.43 9.70 0.23
N SER A 90 16.22 8.75 -0.28
CA SER A 90 16.79 7.69 0.57
C SER A 90 17.70 8.31 1.65
N ASP A 91 17.62 7.79 2.84
CA ASP A 91 18.52 8.14 3.97
C ASP A 91 19.75 7.20 4.06
N ALA A 92 19.88 6.26 3.12
CA ALA A 92 21.04 5.37 3.04
C ALA A 92 22.31 6.15 2.63
N PRO A 93 23.40 6.07 3.41
CA PRO A 93 24.61 6.79 3.10
C PRO A 93 25.18 6.44 1.72
N GLY A 94 25.43 7.46 0.89
CA GLY A 94 26.02 7.31 -0.44
C GLY A 94 25.07 6.83 -1.53
N ASP A 95 23.79 6.62 -1.24
CA ASP A 95 22.78 6.27 -2.25
C ASP A 95 21.90 7.47 -2.57
N ALA A 96 22.01 7.99 -3.79
CA ALA A 96 21.25 9.16 -4.25
C ALA A 96 19.83 8.81 -4.74
N ARG A 97 19.45 7.52 -4.75
CA ARG A 97 18.13 7.07 -5.16
C ARG A 97 17.05 7.45 -4.15
N ALA A 98 15.81 7.39 -4.58
CA ALA A 98 14.66 7.54 -3.70
C ALA A 98 14.41 6.26 -2.88
N ALA A 99 13.66 6.40 -1.78
CA ALA A 99 12.94 5.33 -1.12
C ALA A 99 11.46 5.41 -1.50
N ASN A 100 10.85 4.27 -1.82
CA ASN A 100 9.41 4.12 -1.94
C ASN A 100 8.91 3.60 -0.59
N ARG A 101 8.43 4.50 0.27
CA ARG A 101 8.29 4.28 1.71
C ARG A 101 6.85 4.38 2.18
N SER A 102 6.32 3.30 2.76
CA SER A 102 5.08 3.36 3.54
C SER A 102 5.34 3.92 4.93
N LEU A 103 4.43 4.77 5.41
CA LEU A 103 4.48 5.42 6.72
C LEU A 103 3.16 5.19 7.45
N LEU A 104 3.19 4.46 8.57
CA LEU A 104 2.04 4.36 9.45
C LEU A 104 2.08 5.47 10.48
N ILE A 105 1.02 6.24 10.56
CA ILE A 105 0.87 7.43 11.42
C ILE A 105 -0.25 7.17 12.41
N ASP A 106 -0.01 7.41 13.68
CA ASP A 106 -1.00 7.30 14.74
C ASP A 106 -1.87 8.56 14.88
N PRO A 107 -2.93 8.54 15.71
CA PRO A 107 -3.81 9.69 15.92
C PRO A 107 -3.15 10.92 16.57
N THR A 108 -1.88 10.85 16.95
CA THR A 108 -1.10 12.01 17.44
C THR A 108 -0.26 12.65 16.32
N GLY A 109 -0.24 12.05 15.12
CA GLY A 109 0.61 12.47 14.01
C GLY A 109 2.03 11.90 14.08
N ALA A 110 2.30 10.99 15.02
CA ALA A 110 3.59 10.31 15.10
C ALA A 110 3.69 9.17 14.08
N ILE A 111 4.87 9.03 13.44
CA ILE A 111 5.15 7.89 12.56
C ILE A 111 5.56 6.72 13.45
N THR A 112 4.73 5.67 13.48
CA THR A 112 4.93 4.47 14.30
C THR A 112 5.64 3.34 13.56
N ALA A 113 5.55 3.32 12.22
CA ALA A 113 6.28 2.34 11.41
C ALA A 113 6.66 2.91 10.04
N ARG A 114 7.78 2.41 9.51
CA ARG A 114 8.30 2.68 8.16
C ARG A 114 8.60 1.38 7.46
N TYR A 115 8.27 1.32 6.18
CA TYR A 115 8.61 0.19 5.32
C TYR A 115 9.05 0.70 3.96
N ASP A 116 10.26 0.36 3.55
CA ASP A 116 10.76 0.61 2.20
C ASP A 116 10.47 -0.60 1.32
N LYS A 117 9.88 -0.37 0.14
CA LYS A 117 9.51 -1.40 -0.83
C LYS A 117 10.67 -2.36 -1.11
N LEU A 118 10.47 -3.65 -0.83
CA LEU A 118 11.48 -4.68 -1.01
C LEU A 118 11.69 -5.01 -2.49
N HIS A 119 10.60 -5.19 -3.23
CA HIS A 119 10.66 -5.62 -4.63
C HIS A 119 10.34 -4.45 -5.55
N VAL A 120 11.39 -3.92 -6.19
CA VAL A 120 11.27 -2.83 -7.17
C VAL A 120 10.86 -3.38 -8.53
N PHE A 121 10.08 -2.58 -9.29
CA PHE A 121 9.40 -3.00 -10.51
C PHE A 121 10.30 -2.85 -11.75
N ASP A 122 11.12 -3.88 -12.00
CA ASP A 122 11.97 -3.99 -13.18
C ASP A 122 11.38 -5.05 -14.12
N VAL A 123 10.64 -4.62 -15.15
CA VAL A 123 9.92 -5.53 -16.04
C VAL A 123 9.90 -5.03 -17.48
N ASP A 124 9.73 -5.97 -18.41
CA ASP A 124 9.43 -5.74 -19.81
C ASP A 124 8.06 -6.35 -20.11
N LEU A 125 7.08 -5.53 -20.45
CA LEU A 125 5.72 -5.96 -20.74
C LEU A 125 5.55 -6.31 -22.22
N ALA A 126 4.63 -7.23 -22.51
CA ALA A 126 4.37 -7.69 -23.87
C ALA A 126 3.86 -6.58 -24.83
N ASN A 127 3.27 -5.50 -24.28
CA ASN A 127 2.84 -4.33 -25.04
C ASN A 127 3.98 -3.35 -25.37
N GLY A 128 5.23 -3.67 -25.00
CA GLY A 128 6.42 -2.87 -25.25
C GLY A 128 6.75 -1.84 -24.13
N GLU A 129 5.92 -1.73 -23.10
CA GLU A 129 6.26 -0.91 -21.92
C GLU A 129 7.41 -1.55 -21.14
N THR A 130 8.39 -0.74 -20.76
CA THR A 130 9.53 -1.17 -19.93
C THR A 130 9.62 -0.32 -18.68
N TYR A 131 9.87 -0.95 -17.55
CA TYR A 131 10.05 -0.29 -16.27
C TYR A 131 11.39 -0.69 -15.66
N ARG A 132 12.10 0.26 -15.05
CA ARG A 132 13.40 0.08 -14.38
C ARG A 132 13.39 0.90 -13.09
N GLU A 133 12.52 0.51 -12.16
CA GLU A 133 12.37 1.23 -10.89
C GLU A 133 13.67 1.24 -10.09
N SER A 134 14.46 0.16 -10.15
CA SER A 134 15.76 0.05 -9.47
C SER A 134 16.77 1.12 -9.86
N ALA A 135 16.64 1.71 -11.06
CA ALA A 135 17.51 2.81 -11.49
C ALA A 135 17.31 4.10 -10.67
N SER A 136 16.19 4.23 -9.98
CA SER A 136 15.81 5.45 -9.29
C SER A 136 15.30 5.24 -7.86
N VAL A 137 14.91 4.03 -7.51
CA VAL A 137 14.42 3.65 -6.19
C VAL A 137 15.32 2.56 -5.61
N ARG A 138 15.78 2.79 -4.39
CA ARG A 138 16.55 1.80 -3.63
C ARG A 138 15.59 0.75 -3.07
N PRO A 139 15.84 -0.56 -3.27
CA PRO A 139 15.08 -1.61 -2.60
C PRO A 139 15.26 -1.53 -1.07
N GLY A 140 14.19 -1.81 -0.33
CA GLY A 140 14.26 -2.01 1.12
C GLY A 140 15.01 -3.30 1.48
N GLU A 141 15.26 -3.47 2.78
CA GLU A 141 16.07 -4.61 3.28
C GLU A 141 15.33 -5.49 4.28
N ALA A 142 14.17 -5.04 4.78
CA ALA A 142 13.47 -5.74 5.85
C ALA A 142 11.95 -5.70 5.69
N ALA A 143 11.31 -6.85 5.90
CA ALA A 143 9.87 -6.92 6.09
C ALA A 143 9.45 -6.15 7.36
N ARG A 144 8.24 -5.59 7.39
CA ARG A 144 7.73 -4.82 8.53
C ARG A 144 6.31 -5.27 8.89
N LEU A 145 6.16 -5.64 10.15
CA LEU A 145 4.88 -5.77 10.83
C LEU A 145 4.73 -4.55 11.74
N ALA A 146 3.66 -3.79 11.56
CA ALA A 146 3.36 -2.62 12.36
C ALA A 146 2.28 -2.97 13.38
N ASP A 147 2.45 -2.51 14.62
CA ASP A 147 1.45 -2.68 15.66
C ASP A 147 0.35 -1.63 15.51
N THR A 148 -0.89 -2.08 15.61
CA THR A 148 -2.10 -1.23 15.65
C THR A 148 -3.00 -1.68 16.79
N PRO A 149 -3.97 -0.86 17.24
CA PRO A 149 -4.95 -1.30 18.24
C PRO A 149 -5.78 -2.53 17.82
N TRP A 150 -5.80 -2.84 16.54
CA TRP A 150 -6.59 -3.92 15.94
C TRP A 150 -5.75 -5.15 15.54
N GLY A 151 -4.51 -5.22 16.00
CA GLY A 151 -3.56 -6.28 15.66
C GLY A 151 -2.49 -5.85 14.67
N GLY A 152 -1.66 -6.79 14.25
CA GLY A 152 -0.54 -6.53 13.34
C GLY A 152 -0.99 -6.17 11.93
N LEU A 153 -0.42 -5.09 11.39
CA LEU A 153 -0.55 -4.67 9.99
C LEU A 153 0.75 -4.97 9.25
N GLY A 154 0.72 -5.96 8.37
CA GLY A 154 1.83 -6.26 7.46
C GLY A 154 1.95 -5.19 6.37
N LEU A 155 3.15 -4.61 6.21
CA LEU A 155 3.38 -3.56 5.21
C LEU A 155 4.00 -4.15 3.95
N THR A 156 3.37 -3.91 2.80
CA THR A 156 3.89 -4.23 1.47
C THR A 156 3.55 -3.07 0.52
N ILE A 157 4.18 -3.02 -0.66
CA ILE A 157 3.90 -2.01 -1.68
C ILE A 157 3.86 -2.68 -3.06
N CYS A 158 2.72 -2.60 -3.73
CA CYS A 158 2.50 -2.85 -5.15
C CYS A 158 3.11 -4.17 -5.67
N TYR A 159 4.29 -4.13 -6.29
CA TYR A 159 4.98 -5.29 -6.87
C TYR A 159 5.26 -6.40 -5.85
N ASP A 160 5.37 -6.06 -4.56
CA ASP A 160 5.52 -7.03 -3.46
C ASP A 160 4.39 -8.09 -3.46
N VAL A 161 3.20 -7.77 -4.00
CA VAL A 161 2.07 -8.70 -4.07
C VAL A 161 2.40 -9.99 -4.86
N ARG A 162 3.41 -9.94 -5.74
CA ARG A 162 3.84 -11.11 -6.53
C ARG A 162 4.74 -12.07 -5.76
N PHE A 163 5.12 -11.74 -4.53
CA PHE A 163 6.08 -12.49 -3.73
C PHE A 163 5.40 -13.12 -2.52
N PRO A 164 4.85 -14.36 -2.64
CA PRO A 164 4.04 -14.99 -1.60
C PRO A 164 4.81 -15.23 -0.30
N HIS A 165 6.12 -15.47 -0.36
CA HIS A 165 6.94 -15.70 0.83
C HIS A 165 6.98 -14.50 1.79
N LEU A 166 6.98 -13.26 1.27
CA LEU A 166 6.90 -12.04 2.09
C LEU A 166 5.57 -12.00 2.87
N HIS A 167 4.46 -12.24 2.19
CA HIS A 167 3.12 -12.24 2.79
C HIS A 167 2.98 -13.34 3.83
N ARG A 168 3.52 -14.53 3.54
CA ARG A 168 3.55 -15.65 4.47
C ARG A 168 4.33 -15.33 5.74
N GLN A 169 5.52 -14.75 5.62
CA GLN A 169 6.33 -14.34 6.77
C GLN A 169 5.61 -13.29 7.63
N LEU A 170 4.98 -12.29 7.02
CA LEU A 170 4.17 -11.30 7.74
C LEU A 170 3.02 -11.97 8.52
N ALA A 171 2.31 -12.91 7.88
CA ALA A 171 1.21 -13.63 8.51
C ALA A 171 1.68 -14.53 9.66
N GLN A 172 2.81 -15.22 9.49
CA GLN A 172 3.43 -16.05 10.56
C GLN A 172 3.95 -15.18 11.72
N ALA A 173 4.38 -13.95 11.45
CA ALA A 173 4.73 -12.97 12.47
C ALA A 173 3.52 -12.34 13.19
N GLY A 174 2.29 -12.63 12.75
CA GLY A 174 1.07 -12.20 13.43
C GLY A 174 0.25 -11.12 12.70
N ALA A 175 0.53 -10.83 11.42
CA ALA A 175 -0.29 -9.89 10.66
C ALA A 175 -1.75 -10.38 10.57
N ALA A 176 -2.68 -9.59 11.10
CA ALA A 176 -4.12 -9.79 10.92
C ALA A 176 -4.63 -9.11 9.65
N MET A 177 -3.93 -8.08 9.23
CA MET A 177 -4.19 -7.29 8.02
C MET A 177 -2.89 -7.13 7.24
N ILE A 178 -2.96 -7.08 5.91
CA ILE A 178 -1.83 -6.81 5.03
C ILE A 178 -2.22 -5.67 4.09
N ALA A 179 -1.48 -4.57 4.15
CA ALA A 179 -1.63 -3.45 3.24
C ALA A 179 -0.88 -3.72 1.92
N VAL A 180 -1.57 -3.47 0.80
CA VAL A 180 -1.01 -3.58 -0.56
C VAL A 180 -1.35 -2.31 -1.35
N PRO A 181 -0.88 -1.14 -0.91
CA PRO A 181 -1.04 0.09 -1.69
C PRO A 181 -0.31 -0.05 -3.03
N ALA A 182 -0.91 0.45 -4.11
CA ALA A 182 -0.36 0.20 -5.43
C ALA A 182 -0.63 1.32 -6.46
N ALA A 183 0.27 1.36 -7.45
CA ALA A 183 0.10 2.03 -8.74
C ALA A 183 0.28 0.98 -9.86
N PHE A 184 -0.64 0.02 -9.92
CA PHE A 184 -0.58 -1.12 -10.85
C PHE A 184 -0.82 -0.64 -12.28
N THR A 185 0.01 -1.08 -13.22
CA THR A 185 -0.22 -0.76 -14.64
C THR A 185 -1.55 -1.35 -15.13
N ARG A 186 -2.21 -0.68 -16.07
CA ARG A 186 -3.52 -1.13 -16.57
C ARG A 186 -3.48 -2.57 -17.10
N PRO A 187 -2.53 -2.97 -17.98
CA PRO A 187 -2.51 -4.35 -18.51
C PRO A 187 -2.34 -5.43 -17.45
N THR A 188 -1.41 -5.22 -16.50
CA THR A 188 -1.17 -6.20 -15.44
C THR A 188 -2.25 -6.14 -14.35
N GLY A 189 -2.86 -4.99 -14.14
CA GLY A 189 -3.98 -4.82 -13.22
C GLY A 189 -5.20 -5.59 -13.67
N GLU A 190 -5.60 -5.44 -14.93
CA GLU A 190 -6.72 -6.18 -15.52
C GLU A 190 -6.54 -7.69 -15.41
N ALA A 191 -5.33 -8.18 -15.69
CA ALA A 191 -5.07 -9.62 -15.70
C ALA A 191 -4.83 -10.24 -14.31
N HIS A 192 -4.24 -9.50 -13.35
CA HIS A 192 -3.65 -10.11 -12.16
C HIS A 192 -4.12 -9.52 -10.83
N TRP A 193 -4.57 -8.26 -10.78
CA TRP A 193 -4.75 -7.50 -9.55
C TRP A 193 -5.62 -8.22 -8.52
N GLU A 194 -6.88 -8.45 -8.84
CA GLU A 194 -7.82 -9.14 -7.95
C GLU A 194 -7.38 -10.56 -7.60
N THR A 195 -6.93 -11.32 -8.60
CA THR A 195 -6.51 -12.71 -8.42
C THR A 195 -5.36 -12.82 -7.42
N LEU A 196 -4.33 -11.97 -7.55
CA LEU A 196 -3.18 -11.98 -6.63
C LEU A 196 -3.59 -11.56 -5.22
N LEU A 197 -4.38 -10.51 -5.07
CA LEU A 197 -4.83 -10.03 -3.75
C LEU A 197 -5.66 -11.08 -3.03
N ARG A 198 -6.59 -11.75 -3.74
CA ARG A 198 -7.38 -12.84 -3.16
C ARG A 198 -6.52 -14.04 -2.78
N ALA A 199 -5.53 -14.38 -3.60
CA ALA A 199 -4.58 -15.44 -3.27
C ALA A 199 -3.82 -15.10 -1.97
N ARG A 200 -3.33 -13.86 -1.81
CA ARG A 200 -2.64 -13.44 -0.59
C ARG A 200 -3.54 -13.52 0.64
N ALA A 201 -4.80 -13.11 0.53
CA ALA A 201 -5.76 -13.22 1.63
C ALA A 201 -6.00 -14.68 2.04
N ILE A 202 -6.21 -15.58 1.06
CA ILE A 202 -6.47 -17.01 1.29
C ILE A 202 -5.25 -17.69 1.91
N GLU A 203 -4.06 -17.48 1.36
CA GLU A 203 -2.81 -18.12 1.81
C GLU A 203 -2.43 -17.71 3.25
N THR A 204 -2.76 -16.48 3.63
CA THR A 204 -2.37 -15.90 4.91
C THR A 204 -3.47 -15.94 5.97
N GLY A 205 -4.72 -16.15 5.55
CA GLY A 205 -5.88 -16.02 6.43
C GLY A 205 -5.94 -14.63 7.08
N ALA A 206 -5.59 -13.58 6.33
CA ALA A 206 -5.56 -12.18 6.77
C ALA A 206 -6.44 -11.31 5.86
N PHE A 207 -6.90 -10.18 6.36
CA PHE A 207 -7.48 -9.15 5.50
C PHE A 207 -6.42 -8.59 4.55
N VAL A 208 -6.78 -8.32 3.30
CA VAL A 208 -5.93 -7.60 2.34
C VAL A 208 -6.57 -6.26 2.01
N LEU A 209 -5.81 -5.18 2.22
CA LEU A 209 -6.25 -3.80 2.12
C LEU A 209 -5.45 -3.13 1.00
N ALA A 210 -6.08 -2.93 -0.16
CA ALA A 210 -5.38 -2.58 -1.38
C ALA A 210 -5.89 -1.26 -1.99
N PRO A 211 -5.49 -0.09 -1.44
CA PRO A 211 -5.75 1.21 -2.06
C PRO A 211 -4.91 1.37 -3.33
N ALA A 212 -5.49 1.91 -4.39
CA ALA A 212 -4.86 1.97 -5.69
C ALA A 212 -4.88 3.37 -6.33
N GLN A 213 -3.85 3.65 -7.11
CA GLN A 213 -3.86 4.74 -8.10
C GLN A 213 -4.71 4.34 -9.30
N GLY A 214 -5.49 5.27 -9.86
CA GLY A 214 -6.36 5.00 -10.99
C GLY A 214 -6.35 6.06 -12.07
N GLY A 215 -6.58 5.64 -13.31
CA GLY A 215 -6.73 6.51 -14.47
C GLY A 215 -5.42 6.91 -15.16
N THR A 216 -5.47 8.00 -15.93
CA THR A 216 -4.30 8.52 -16.66
C THR A 216 -3.66 9.66 -15.87
N HIS A 217 -2.38 9.51 -15.55
CA HIS A 217 -1.60 10.50 -14.81
C HIS A 217 -0.96 11.56 -15.71
N GLU A 218 -0.44 12.65 -15.12
CA GLU A 218 0.17 13.77 -15.83
C GLU A 218 1.41 13.37 -16.65
N ASP A 219 2.11 12.32 -16.25
CA ASP A 219 3.25 11.75 -16.96
C ASP A 219 2.87 10.80 -18.11
N GLY A 220 1.57 10.61 -18.35
CA GLY A 220 1.00 9.72 -19.36
C GLY A 220 0.82 8.27 -18.92
N ARG A 221 1.30 7.90 -17.74
CA ARG A 221 1.11 6.55 -17.20
C ARG A 221 -0.37 6.27 -16.93
N GLN A 222 -0.79 5.04 -17.20
CA GLN A 222 -2.14 4.56 -16.89
C GLN A 222 -2.09 3.51 -15.79
N THR A 223 -2.87 3.74 -14.73
CA THR A 223 -3.01 2.81 -13.62
C THR A 223 -4.42 2.25 -13.52
N TRP A 224 -4.51 1.05 -12.93
CA TRP A 224 -5.71 0.22 -12.99
C TRP A 224 -6.84 0.70 -12.08
N GLY A 225 -6.54 1.33 -10.94
CA GLY A 225 -7.54 1.62 -9.91
C GLY A 225 -8.08 0.35 -9.28
N ARG A 226 -9.39 0.28 -9.09
CA ARG A 226 -10.10 -0.86 -8.52
C ARG A 226 -9.56 -1.25 -7.15
N SER A 227 -9.48 -0.27 -6.27
CA SER A 227 -9.14 -0.52 -4.87
C SER A 227 -10.03 -1.62 -4.29
N LEU A 228 -9.44 -2.50 -3.47
CA LEU A 228 -10.09 -3.72 -2.98
C LEU A 228 -9.86 -3.91 -1.48
N ILE A 229 -10.90 -4.35 -0.80
CA ILE A 229 -10.85 -4.90 0.56
C ILE A 229 -11.27 -6.37 0.48
N ILE A 230 -10.39 -7.27 0.90
CA ILE A 230 -10.58 -8.71 0.80
C ILE A 230 -10.52 -9.33 2.19
N GLY A 231 -11.46 -10.19 2.49
CA GLY A 231 -11.53 -10.92 3.76
C GLY A 231 -10.60 -12.13 3.82
N PRO A 232 -10.36 -12.67 5.03
CA PRO A 232 -9.42 -13.78 5.25
C PRO A 232 -9.78 -15.08 4.51
N TRP A 233 -11.01 -15.23 4.05
CA TRP A 233 -11.46 -16.39 3.26
C TRP A 233 -11.38 -16.16 1.74
N GLY A 234 -10.89 -14.97 1.32
CA GLY A 234 -10.74 -14.58 -0.07
C GLY A 234 -12.00 -13.92 -0.68
N GLU A 235 -13.01 -13.64 0.13
CA GLU A 235 -14.19 -12.89 -0.29
C GLU A 235 -13.85 -11.42 -0.53
N VAL A 236 -14.42 -10.83 -1.57
CA VAL A 236 -14.33 -9.38 -1.81
C VAL A 236 -15.38 -8.69 -0.92
N ILE A 237 -14.90 -8.00 0.12
CA ILE A 237 -15.76 -7.26 1.07
C ILE A 237 -16.23 -5.97 0.44
N ALA A 238 -15.33 -5.24 -0.21
CA ALA A 238 -15.63 -4.00 -0.91
C ALA A 238 -14.72 -3.81 -2.12
N ARG A 239 -15.23 -3.15 -3.17
CA ARG A 239 -14.55 -2.90 -4.43
C ARG A 239 -14.88 -1.52 -4.97
N ALA A 240 -13.89 -0.81 -5.48
CA ALA A 240 -14.12 0.30 -6.39
C ALA A 240 -14.20 -0.26 -7.83
N ASP A 241 -15.38 -0.20 -8.46
CA ASP A 241 -15.58 -0.74 -9.82
C ASP A 241 -15.10 0.20 -10.94
N HIS A 242 -14.27 1.19 -10.58
CA HIS A 242 -13.78 2.26 -11.45
C HIS A 242 -12.32 2.62 -11.15
N ASP A 243 -11.73 3.48 -11.96
CA ASP A 243 -10.39 4.04 -11.79
C ASP A 243 -10.37 5.54 -11.44
N GLU A 244 -11.54 6.11 -11.08
CA GLU A 244 -11.67 7.49 -10.62
C GLU A 244 -11.30 7.64 -9.14
N PRO A 245 -10.81 8.83 -8.71
CA PRO A 245 -10.59 9.12 -7.30
C PRO A 245 -11.85 8.94 -6.45
N GLY A 246 -11.69 8.48 -5.21
CA GLY A 246 -12.81 8.27 -4.32
C GLY A 246 -12.41 7.54 -3.03
N VAL A 247 -13.40 7.24 -2.21
CA VAL A 247 -13.23 6.57 -0.92
C VAL A 247 -14.04 5.28 -0.89
N LEU A 248 -13.40 4.19 -0.50
CA LEU A 248 -14.01 2.86 -0.34
C LEU A 248 -14.04 2.51 1.15
N HIS A 249 -15.22 2.30 1.71
CA HIS A 249 -15.41 1.99 3.13
C HIS A 249 -15.74 0.52 3.36
N ALA A 250 -15.32 0.00 4.52
CA ALA A 250 -15.79 -1.27 5.06
C ALA A 250 -15.68 -1.31 6.59
N SER A 251 -16.52 -2.15 7.21
CA SER A 251 -16.43 -2.52 8.63
C SER A 251 -15.96 -3.97 8.71
N LEU A 252 -14.77 -4.19 9.28
CA LEU A 252 -14.13 -5.50 9.36
C LEU A 252 -14.46 -6.19 10.68
N ASP A 253 -14.92 -7.45 10.62
CA ASP A 253 -14.98 -8.33 11.78
C ASP A 253 -13.63 -9.03 11.95
N LEU A 254 -12.79 -8.51 12.84
CA LEU A 254 -11.42 -9.01 13.05
C LEU A 254 -11.36 -10.46 13.51
N SER A 255 -12.43 -11.01 14.11
CA SER A 255 -12.49 -12.43 14.49
C SER A 255 -12.50 -13.39 13.28
N ALA A 256 -12.75 -12.87 12.07
CA ALA A 256 -12.67 -13.65 10.82
C ALA A 256 -11.27 -14.22 10.57
N VAL A 257 -10.21 -13.54 11.02
CA VAL A 257 -8.83 -14.02 10.90
C VAL A 257 -8.62 -15.30 11.68
N GLU A 258 -9.06 -15.32 12.94
CA GLU A 258 -8.95 -16.50 13.79
C GLU A 258 -9.79 -17.67 13.23
N ARG A 259 -11.02 -17.40 12.80
CA ARG A 259 -11.88 -18.42 12.19
C ARG A 259 -11.25 -19.02 10.92
N ALA A 260 -10.72 -18.20 10.03
CA ALA A 260 -10.09 -18.67 8.81
C ALA A 260 -8.85 -19.54 9.11
N ARG A 261 -7.97 -19.06 10.00
CA ARG A 261 -6.76 -19.79 10.40
C ARG A 261 -7.02 -21.05 11.22
N ALA A 262 -8.10 -21.08 12.00
CA ALA A 262 -8.52 -22.28 12.69
C ALA A 262 -9.07 -23.34 11.72
N SER A 263 -9.80 -22.90 10.69
CA SER A 263 -10.37 -23.81 9.67
C SER A 263 -9.30 -24.41 8.76
N ILE A 264 -8.31 -23.59 8.34
CA ILE A 264 -7.19 -24.03 7.48
C ILE A 264 -5.88 -23.50 8.10
N PRO A 265 -5.25 -24.25 9.02
CA PRO A 265 -4.05 -23.78 9.73
C PRO A 265 -2.76 -23.92 8.90
N ALA A 266 -2.81 -23.58 7.61
CA ALA A 266 -1.73 -23.75 6.65
C ALA A 266 -0.42 -23.03 7.05
N LEU A 267 -0.52 -21.93 7.81
CA LEU A 267 0.66 -21.19 8.32
C LEU A 267 1.53 -21.98 9.31
N ARG A 268 0.99 -23.09 9.87
CA ARG A 268 1.68 -23.98 10.83
C ARG A 268 2.09 -25.32 10.21
N HIS A 269 1.79 -25.54 8.93
CA HIS A 269 2.01 -26.81 8.24
C HIS A 269 3.22 -26.76 7.30
N ASP A 270 4.18 -25.87 7.56
CA ASP A 270 5.43 -25.85 6.79
C ASP A 270 6.18 -27.17 6.93
N ARG A 271 6.73 -27.64 5.81
CA ARG A 271 7.59 -28.82 5.72
C ARG A 271 8.88 -28.44 5.03
N GLU A 272 9.98 -28.88 5.59
CA GLU A 272 11.25 -28.87 4.88
C GLU A 272 11.22 -29.90 3.75
N PHE A 273 11.77 -29.57 2.61
CA PHE A 273 11.91 -30.44 1.45
C PHE A 273 13.18 -30.07 0.67
N ASP A 274 13.74 -31.08 -0.03
CA ASP A 274 14.90 -30.86 -0.87
C ASP A 274 14.53 -29.99 -2.07
N PRO A 275 15.46 -29.11 -2.53
CA PRO A 275 15.23 -28.33 -3.74
C PRO A 275 15.05 -29.25 -4.96
N PRO A 276 14.30 -28.80 -5.98
CA PRO A 276 14.16 -29.55 -7.23
C PRO A 276 15.54 -29.91 -7.83
N GLN A 277 15.68 -31.15 -8.29
CA GLN A 277 16.88 -31.67 -8.96
C GLN A 277 16.87 -31.38 -10.46
#